data_111ea80d9ead3a397a7e2acea7591b84
#
_entry.id   111ea80d9ead3a397a7e2acea7591b84
#
_cell.length_a   1.000
_cell.length_b   1.000
_cell.length_c   1.000
_cell.angle_alpha   90.00
_cell.angle_beta   90.00
_cell.angle_gamma   90.00
#
_symmetry.space_group_name_H-M   'P 1'
#
loop_
_entity.id
_entity.type
_entity.pdbx_description
1 polymer ?
#
loop_
_entity_poly.entity_id
_entity_poly.type
_entity_poly.pdbx_seq_one_letter_code
_entity_poly.pdbx_strand_id
1 'polypeptide(L)'
;NQRQSGILASVSMAQFILESGYGKSELAQDANNCFGMKASLSGNTWSGFAWDGHSVYSMKTGEQNTDGSYVSITADFRKYSSIEDSINDHSAYLLGAMNGSQKRYEGLAGCTDYKKAVQIIKDGGYATSLDYVQNLCRIIEQWNLTQYDAAVATTPTTALYRVRKNWPDAASQKGAFR
;
A
#
# COMPACT_ATOMS: atom_id res chain seq x y z
N ASN A 1 -8.81 -4.79 5.10
CA ASN A 1 -7.40 -4.79 4.70
C ASN A 1 -6.49 -5.32 5.80
N GLN A 2 -6.46 -4.76 7.05
CA GLN A 2 -5.54 -5.20 8.12
C GLN A 2 -5.55 -6.71 8.38
N ARG A 3 -6.72 -7.36 8.40
CA ARG A 3 -6.82 -8.82 8.62
C ARG A 3 -6.12 -9.65 7.55
N GLN A 4 -5.97 -9.12 6.36
CA GLN A 4 -5.33 -9.79 5.21
C GLN A 4 -3.85 -9.44 5.12
N SER A 5 -3.51 -8.17 5.29
CA SER A 5 -2.14 -7.64 5.12
C SER A 5 -1.30 -7.71 6.39
N GLY A 6 -1.93 -7.70 7.56
CA GLY A 6 -1.23 -7.52 8.83
C GLY A 6 -0.74 -6.09 9.10
N ILE A 7 -1.05 -5.14 8.20
CA ILE A 7 -0.71 -3.72 8.40
C ILE A 7 -1.83 -3.08 9.20
N LEU A 8 -1.49 -2.32 10.24
CA LEU A 8 -2.45 -1.63 11.10
C LEU A 8 -3.39 -0.74 10.27
N ALA A 9 -4.69 -0.80 10.57
CA ALA A 9 -5.70 0.02 9.91
C ALA A 9 -5.42 1.51 10.13
N SER A 10 -5.01 1.89 11.34
CA SER A 10 -4.63 3.27 11.69
C SER A 10 -3.52 3.81 10.79
N VAL A 11 -2.51 3.00 10.49
CA VAL A 11 -1.38 3.38 9.63
C VAL A 11 -1.84 3.55 8.17
N SER A 12 -2.58 2.58 7.63
CA SER A 12 -3.10 2.66 6.26
C SER A 12 -4.03 3.85 6.07
N MET A 13 -4.89 4.14 7.05
CA MET A 13 -5.79 5.30 7.02
C MET A 13 -5.02 6.62 7.11
N ALA A 14 -4.01 6.70 7.95
CA ALA A 14 -3.19 7.91 8.07
C ALA A 14 -2.41 8.20 6.79
N GLN A 15 -1.84 7.17 6.15
CA GLN A 15 -1.20 7.32 4.84
C GLN A 15 -2.21 7.77 3.78
N PHE A 16 -3.40 7.14 3.72
CA PHE A 16 -4.47 7.58 2.82
C PHE A 16 -4.79 9.08 3.00
N ILE A 17 -4.99 9.51 4.24
CA ILE A 17 -5.30 10.92 4.56
C ILE A 17 -4.18 11.83 4.09
N LEU A 18 -2.94 11.49 4.40
CA LEU A 18 -1.78 12.32 4.08
C LEU A 18 -1.52 12.40 2.58
N GLU A 19 -1.45 11.25 1.91
CA GLU A 19 -1.06 11.14 0.49
C GLU A 19 -2.15 11.67 -0.46
N SER A 20 -3.42 11.49 -0.13
CA SER A 20 -4.54 11.91 -1.00
C SER A 20 -5.16 13.26 -0.62
N GLY A 21 -4.67 13.92 0.44
CA GLY A 21 -5.32 15.10 0.97
C GLY A 21 -6.79 14.82 1.36
N TYR A 22 -7.02 13.78 2.16
CA TYR A 22 -8.37 13.31 2.54
C TYR A 22 -9.22 12.82 1.35
N GLY A 23 -8.60 12.22 0.36
CA GLY A 23 -9.29 11.76 -0.86
C GLY A 23 -9.66 12.87 -1.84
N LYS A 24 -9.13 14.09 -1.64
CA LYS A 24 -9.49 15.27 -2.46
C LYS A 24 -8.50 15.56 -3.58
N SER A 25 -7.36 14.88 -3.62
CA SER A 25 -6.41 15.06 -4.72
C SER A 25 -7.01 14.61 -6.05
N GLU A 26 -6.62 15.26 -7.13
CA GLU A 26 -7.00 14.90 -8.50
C GLU A 26 -6.78 13.40 -8.75
N LEU A 27 -5.61 12.90 -8.36
CA LEU A 27 -5.24 11.50 -8.53
C LEU A 27 -6.18 10.54 -7.77
N ALA A 28 -6.63 10.91 -6.58
CA ALA A 28 -7.59 10.11 -5.82
C ALA A 28 -8.98 10.13 -6.46
N GLN A 29 -9.42 11.28 -7.00
CA GLN A 29 -10.76 11.44 -7.56
C GLN A 29 -10.89 10.85 -8.97
N ASP A 30 -9.90 11.08 -9.83
CA ASP A 30 -9.99 10.73 -11.24
C ASP A 30 -9.38 9.36 -11.58
N ALA A 31 -8.50 8.87 -10.70
CA ALA A 31 -7.81 7.59 -10.89
C ALA A 31 -8.00 6.59 -9.74
N ASN A 32 -8.77 6.91 -8.71
CA ASN A 32 -8.88 6.12 -7.47
C ASN A 32 -7.51 5.81 -6.83
N ASN A 33 -6.47 6.59 -7.15
CA ASN A 33 -5.11 6.36 -6.67
C ASN A 33 -4.85 7.23 -5.43
N CYS A 34 -5.03 6.64 -4.27
CA CYS A 34 -4.99 7.36 -3.00
C CYS A 34 -3.61 7.45 -2.36
N PHE A 35 -2.59 6.81 -2.95
CA PHE A 35 -1.24 6.72 -2.39
C PHE A 35 -0.15 7.20 -3.36
N GLY A 36 -0.52 7.81 -4.47
CA GLY A 36 0.45 8.30 -5.44
C GLY A 36 1.28 7.21 -6.12
N MET A 37 0.69 6.00 -6.29
CA MET A 37 1.40 4.87 -6.88
C MET A 37 1.70 5.14 -8.34
N LYS A 38 3.00 5.26 -8.69
CA LYS A 38 3.46 5.40 -10.08
C LYS A 38 3.28 4.08 -10.85
N ALA A 39 3.00 4.16 -12.14
CA ALA A 39 2.89 2.98 -13.01
C ALA A 39 4.23 2.24 -13.09
N SER A 40 5.33 2.99 -13.18
CA SER A 40 6.70 2.45 -13.12
C SER A 40 7.36 2.87 -11.82
N LEU A 41 7.76 1.89 -11.02
CA LEU A 41 8.52 2.09 -9.78
C LEU A 41 9.96 1.67 -10.04
N SER A 42 10.82 2.63 -10.36
CA SER A 42 12.23 2.39 -10.69
C SER A 42 12.94 1.60 -9.60
N GLY A 43 13.69 0.56 -9.99
CA GLY A 43 14.42 -0.31 -9.07
C GLY A 43 13.55 -1.23 -8.22
N ASN A 44 12.26 -1.33 -8.51
CA ASN A 44 11.32 -2.15 -7.77
C ASN A 44 10.91 -3.37 -8.60
N THR A 45 11.05 -4.56 -8.04
CA THR A 45 10.65 -5.82 -8.67
C THR A 45 9.23 -6.27 -8.29
N TRP A 46 8.56 -5.49 -7.46
CA TRP A 46 7.22 -5.79 -7.01
C TRP A 46 6.17 -5.55 -8.11
N SER A 47 5.20 -6.45 -8.21
CA SER A 47 4.00 -6.31 -9.02
C SER A 47 2.77 -6.62 -8.18
N GLY A 48 1.83 -5.68 -8.09
CA GLY A 48 0.57 -5.87 -7.37
C GLY A 48 -0.47 -6.57 -8.25
N PHE A 49 -1.46 -7.19 -7.61
CA PHE A 49 -2.55 -7.89 -8.28
C PHE A 49 -3.83 -7.05 -8.43
N ALA A 50 -3.95 -5.96 -7.68
CA ALA A 50 -5.13 -5.10 -7.70
C ALA A 50 -5.09 -4.05 -8.81
N TRP A 51 -3.95 -3.88 -9.47
CA TRP A 51 -3.81 -3.07 -10.66
C TRP A 51 -3.68 -3.97 -11.90
N ASP A 52 -4.34 -3.60 -13.00
CA ASP A 52 -4.38 -4.38 -14.24
C ASP A 52 -3.07 -4.40 -15.04
N GLY A 53 -2.06 -3.64 -14.59
CA GLY A 53 -0.75 -3.56 -15.21
C GLY A 53 -0.62 -2.57 -16.38
N HIS A 54 -1.70 -1.91 -16.79
CA HIS A 54 -1.69 -1.03 -17.97
C HIS A 54 -2.52 0.25 -17.85
N SER A 55 -3.59 0.28 -17.05
CA SER A 55 -4.41 1.49 -16.88
C SER A 55 -3.64 2.57 -16.13
N VAL A 56 -3.41 3.70 -16.78
CA VAL A 56 -2.65 4.81 -16.21
C VAL A 56 -3.43 6.12 -16.25
N TYR A 57 -3.05 7.01 -15.36
CA TYR A 57 -3.45 8.41 -15.33
C TYR A 57 -2.19 9.27 -15.41
N SER A 58 -2.05 10.02 -16.50
CA SER A 58 -0.89 10.87 -16.73
C SER A 58 -1.15 12.27 -16.19
N MET A 59 -0.30 12.75 -15.30
CA MET A 59 -0.41 14.10 -14.76
C MET A 59 0.94 14.78 -14.65
N LYS A 60 0.93 16.11 -14.64
CA LYS A 60 2.12 16.90 -14.35
C LYS A 60 2.42 16.85 -12.85
N THR A 61 3.63 16.52 -12.52
CA THR A 61 4.14 16.53 -11.14
C THR A 61 5.44 17.31 -11.06
N GLY A 62 5.70 17.92 -9.92
CA GLY A 62 6.99 18.56 -9.64
C GLY A 62 7.96 17.56 -9.05
N GLU A 63 9.14 17.42 -9.65
CA GLU A 63 10.23 16.68 -9.04
C GLU A 63 11.38 17.63 -8.70
N GLN A 64 12.00 17.40 -7.56
CA GLN A 64 13.16 18.17 -7.11
C GLN A 64 14.42 17.47 -7.61
N ASN A 65 15.23 18.20 -8.36
CA ASN A 65 16.54 17.77 -8.77
C ASN A 65 17.52 17.73 -7.59
N THR A 66 18.66 17.07 -7.78
CA THR A 66 19.73 16.99 -6.77
C THR A 66 20.34 18.34 -6.40
N ASP A 67 20.21 19.35 -7.27
CA ASP A 67 20.64 20.74 -7.03
C ASP A 67 19.59 21.59 -6.30
N GLY A 68 18.44 21.00 -5.96
CA GLY A 68 17.33 21.67 -5.28
C GLY A 68 16.35 22.39 -6.20
N SER A 69 16.60 22.46 -7.52
CA SER A 69 15.66 23.02 -8.48
C SER A 69 14.43 22.12 -8.68
N TYR A 70 13.30 22.71 -9.03
CA TYR A 70 12.08 21.97 -9.36
C TYR A 70 11.85 21.94 -10.86
N VAL A 71 11.57 20.75 -11.39
CA VAL A 71 11.14 20.55 -12.77
C VAL A 71 9.76 19.96 -12.80
N SER A 72 8.92 20.44 -13.72
CA SER A 72 7.61 19.83 -13.98
C SER A 72 7.82 18.72 -15.01
N ILE A 73 7.48 17.51 -14.62
CA ILE A 73 7.48 16.35 -15.53
C ILE A 73 6.08 15.77 -15.64
N THR A 74 5.80 15.09 -16.75
CA THR A 74 4.61 14.25 -16.86
C THR A 74 4.99 12.86 -16.36
N ALA A 75 4.24 12.35 -15.38
CA ALA A 75 4.41 11.01 -14.85
C ALA A 75 3.11 10.22 -14.97
N ASP A 76 3.24 8.93 -15.22
CA ASP A 76 2.13 7.99 -15.27
C ASP A 76 1.94 7.35 -13.90
N PHE A 77 0.73 7.50 -13.38
CA PHE A 77 0.29 6.90 -12.14
C PHE A 77 -0.68 5.75 -12.44
N ARG A 78 -0.73 4.77 -11.57
CA ARG A 78 -1.68 3.66 -11.66
C ARG A 78 -3.10 4.21 -11.56
N LYS A 79 -3.99 3.75 -12.45
CA LYS A 79 -5.42 4.01 -12.37
C LYS A 79 -6.12 2.74 -11.92
N TYR A 80 -6.91 2.85 -10.86
CA TYR A 80 -7.61 1.71 -10.26
C TYR A 80 -9.10 1.75 -10.57
N SER A 81 -9.74 0.56 -10.55
CA SER A 81 -11.19 0.43 -10.71
C SER A 81 -11.95 0.96 -9.51
N SER A 82 -11.31 0.89 -8.32
CA SER A 82 -11.90 1.33 -7.06
C SER A 82 -10.83 1.81 -6.07
N ILE A 83 -11.26 2.55 -5.05
CA ILE A 83 -10.40 2.91 -3.91
C ILE A 83 -9.93 1.65 -3.17
N GLU A 84 -10.75 0.61 -3.10
CA GLU A 84 -10.38 -0.66 -2.47
C GLU A 84 -9.18 -1.31 -3.19
N ASP A 85 -9.16 -1.29 -4.52
CA ASP A 85 -8.02 -1.78 -5.31
C ASP A 85 -6.75 -0.99 -5.03
N SER A 86 -6.86 0.34 -4.91
CA SER A 86 -5.74 1.20 -4.53
C SER A 86 -5.17 0.83 -3.14
N ILE A 87 -6.05 0.60 -2.16
CA ILE A 87 -5.64 0.18 -0.80
C ILE A 87 -4.99 -1.20 -0.83
N ASN A 88 -5.52 -2.13 -1.61
CA ASN A 88 -4.98 -3.48 -1.71
C ASN A 88 -3.62 -3.50 -2.41
N ASP A 89 -3.48 -2.75 -3.50
CA ASP A 89 -2.23 -2.62 -4.24
C ASP A 89 -1.14 -1.95 -3.39
N HIS A 90 -1.48 -0.89 -2.66
CA HIS A 90 -0.56 -0.23 -1.74
C HIS A 90 -0.09 -1.18 -0.63
N SER A 91 -1.00 -1.97 -0.05
CA SER A 91 -0.63 -2.96 0.97
C SER A 91 0.26 -4.05 0.38
N ALA A 92 -0.04 -4.53 -0.82
CA ALA A 92 0.81 -5.50 -1.52
C ALA A 92 2.20 -4.93 -1.79
N TYR A 93 2.30 -3.65 -2.18
CA TYR A 93 3.57 -2.95 -2.33
C TYR A 93 4.38 -2.93 -1.03
N LEU A 94 3.79 -2.51 0.08
CA LEU A 94 4.48 -2.46 1.37
C LEU A 94 4.97 -3.84 1.84
N LEU A 95 4.24 -4.90 1.49
CA LEU A 95 4.60 -6.27 1.88
C LEU A 95 5.58 -6.93 0.92
N GLY A 96 5.60 -6.51 -0.35
CA GLY A 96 6.35 -7.17 -1.41
C GLY A 96 7.58 -6.43 -1.90
N ALA A 97 7.69 -5.12 -1.63
CA ALA A 97 8.81 -4.32 -2.11
C ALA A 97 10.14 -4.78 -1.51
N MET A 98 11.16 -4.88 -2.36
CA MET A 98 12.48 -5.38 -2.02
C MET A 98 13.52 -4.26 -2.05
N ASN A 99 14.54 -4.40 -1.21
CA ASN A 99 15.79 -3.66 -1.29
C ASN A 99 16.93 -4.70 -1.37
N GLY A 100 17.41 -4.95 -2.57
CA GLY A 100 18.27 -6.10 -2.83
C GLY A 100 17.55 -7.42 -2.52
N SER A 101 18.12 -8.24 -1.64
CA SER A 101 17.54 -9.53 -1.22
C SER A 101 16.62 -9.43 0.00
N GLN A 102 16.49 -8.26 0.62
CA GLN A 102 15.70 -8.06 1.83
C GLN A 102 14.38 -7.35 1.54
N LYS A 103 13.36 -7.62 2.33
CA LYS A 103 12.12 -6.86 2.28
C LYS A 103 12.38 -5.42 2.72
N ARG A 104 11.90 -4.48 1.91
CA ARG A 104 12.09 -3.04 2.15
C ARG A 104 11.47 -2.58 3.48
N TYR A 105 10.32 -3.16 3.84
CA TYR A 105 9.55 -2.81 5.03
C TYR A 105 9.45 -4.03 5.97
N GLU A 106 10.59 -4.68 6.23
CA GLU A 106 10.65 -5.85 7.13
C GLU A 106 10.11 -5.51 8.51
N GLY A 107 9.26 -6.40 9.06
CA GLY A 107 8.64 -6.21 10.36
C GLY A 107 7.39 -5.33 10.39
N LEU A 108 6.93 -4.83 9.23
CA LEU A 108 5.69 -4.04 9.15
C LEU A 108 4.46 -4.91 9.38
N ALA A 109 4.40 -6.07 8.72
CA ALA A 109 3.29 -7.01 8.89
C ALA A 109 3.29 -7.57 10.32
N GLY A 110 2.14 -7.50 10.98
CA GLY A 110 1.98 -7.96 12.36
C GLY A 110 2.53 -7.00 13.42
N CYS A 111 3.08 -5.84 13.04
CA CYS A 111 3.44 -4.80 13.98
C CYS A 111 2.18 -4.27 14.69
N THR A 112 2.20 -4.25 16.02
CA THR A 112 1.06 -3.79 16.84
C THR A 112 1.23 -2.37 17.40
N ASP A 113 2.39 -1.78 17.20
CA ASP A 113 2.72 -0.41 17.58
C ASP A 113 2.75 0.48 16.33
N TYR A 114 1.78 1.39 16.20
CA TYR A 114 1.70 2.27 15.04
C TYR A 114 2.91 3.20 14.90
N LYS A 115 3.55 3.63 15.98
CA LYS A 115 4.75 4.47 15.92
C LYS A 115 5.91 3.72 15.29
N LYS A 116 6.09 2.46 15.71
CA LYS A 116 7.08 1.57 15.12
C LYS A 116 6.76 1.25 13.67
N ALA A 117 5.49 0.98 13.35
CA ALA A 117 5.07 0.69 11.98
C ALA A 117 5.34 1.87 11.03
N VAL A 118 5.00 3.09 11.44
CA VAL A 118 5.28 4.31 10.68
C VAL A 118 6.78 4.54 10.50
N GLN A 119 7.59 4.26 11.53
CA GLN A 119 9.05 4.36 11.45
C GLN A 119 9.63 3.36 10.44
N ILE A 120 9.15 2.11 10.44
CA ILE A 120 9.56 1.08 9.45
C ILE A 120 9.28 1.57 8.02
N ILE A 121 8.13 2.18 7.77
CA ILE A 121 7.76 2.73 6.45
C ILE A 121 8.73 3.86 6.06
N LYS A 122 9.03 4.76 6.98
CA LYS A 122 9.99 5.85 6.76
C LYS A 122 11.40 5.35 6.47
N ASP A 123 11.89 4.43 7.29
CA ASP A 123 13.25 3.86 7.17
C ASP A 123 13.40 3.05 5.87
N GLY A 124 12.33 2.42 5.41
CA GLY A 124 12.27 1.79 4.10
C GLY A 124 12.27 2.76 2.92
N GLY A 125 12.29 4.08 3.18
CA GLY A 125 12.38 5.11 2.14
C GLY A 125 11.08 5.37 1.37
N TYR A 126 9.92 5.18 2.02
CA TYR A 126 8.63 5.48 1.40
C TYR A 126 8.48 6.97 1.06
N ALA A 127 8.93 7.83 1.96
CA ALA A 127 8.91 9.27 1.79
C ALA A 127 10.24 9.90 2.19
N THR A 128 10.63 10.98 1.52
CA THR A 128 11.85 11.74 1.81
C THR A 128 11.66 12.78 2.93
N SER A 129 10.44 13.27 3.13
CA SER A 129 10.12 14.29 4.14
C SER A 129 10.59 13.89 5.54
N LEU A 130 11.29 14.79 6.23
CA LEU A 130 11.76 14.56 7.60
C LEU A 130 10.59 14.47 8.61
N ASP A 131 9.48 15.15 8.33
CA ASP A 131 8.32 15.22 9.21
C ASP A 131 7.30 14.10 8.94
N TYR A 132 7.63 13.15 8.07
CA TYR A 132 6.69 12.11 7.64
C TYR A 132 6.13 11.30 8.83
N VAL A 133 7.02 10.81 9.69
CA VAL A 133 6.64 10.05 10.90
C VAL A 133 5.76 10.88 11.81
N GLN A 134 6.17 12.13 12.08
CA GLN A 134 5.42 13.03 12.95
C GLN A 134 4.03 13.35 12.38
N ASN A 135 3.92 13.60 11.09
CA ASN A 135 2.65 13.88 10.42
C ASN A 135 1.69 12.69 10.49
N LEU A 136 2.17 11.47 10.22
CA LEU A 136 1.33 10.27 10.33
C LEU A 136 0.88 10.01 11.77
N CYS A 137 1.79 10.10 12.74
CA CYS A 137 1.43 9.92 14.15
C CYS A 137 0.39 10.97 14.59
N ARG A 138 0.56 12.23 14.20
CA ARG A 138 -0.40 13.30 14.49
C ARG A 138 -1.78 13.00 13.89
N ILE A 139 -1.85 12.51 12.65
CA ILE A 139 -3.12 12.14 12.02
C ILE A 139 -3.76 10.98 12.80
N ILE A 140 -3.00 9.94 13.15
CA ILE A 140 -3.50 8.79 13.91
C ILE A 140 -4.10 9.23 15.25
N GLU A 141 -3.39 10.10 15.97
CA GLU A 141 -3.81 10.60 17.28
C GLU A 141 -5.00 11.56 17.16
N GLN A 142 -4.95 12.52 16.24
CA GLN A 142 -6.02 13.51 16.02
C GLN A 142 -7.36 12.86 15.70
N TRP A 143 -7.36 11.79 14.91
CA TRP A 143 -8.57 11.12 14.47
C TRP A 143 -8.86 9.84 15.26
N ASN A 144 -8.07 9.56 16.33
CA ASN A 144 -8.20 8.36 17.15
C ASN A 144 -8.29 7.08 16.29
N LEU A 145 -7.41 6.97 15.27
CA LEU A 145 -7.49 5.91 14.27
C LEU A 145 -7.17 4.52 14.84
N THR A 146 -6.45 4.45 15.96
CA THR A 146 -6.13 3.18 16.63
C THR A 146 -7.38 2.39 17.08
N GLN A 147 -8.52 3.06 17.23
CA GLN A 147 -9.80 2.39 17.50
C GLN A 147 -10.19 1.38 16.40
N TYR A 148 -9.65 1.51 15.19
CA TYR A 148 -9.92 0.62 14.06
C TYR A 148 -8.90 -0.51 13.93
N ASP A 149 -7.85 -0.51 14.75
CA ASP A 149 -6.85 -1.57 14.74
C ASP A 149 -7.46 -2.82 15.36
N ALA A 150 -7.66 -3.85 14.54
CA ALA A 150 -8.10 -5.14 15.03
C ALA A 150 -7.01 -5.75 15.90
N ALA A 151 -7.39 -6.39 17.01
CA ALA A 151 -6.45 -7.24 17.71
C ALA A 151 -5.86 -8.25 16.72
N VAL A 152 -4.54 -8.29 16.63
CA VAL A 152 -3.85 -9.27 15.78
C VAL A 152 -4.23 -10.63 16.31
N ALA A 153 -5.04 -11.38 15.56
CA ALA A 153 -5.31 -12.76 15.89
C ALA A 153 -3.99 -13.51 15.81
N THR A 154 -3.46 -13.92 16.95
CA THR A 154 -2.24 -14.72 17.06
C THR A 154 -2.41 -16.14 16.53
N THR A 155 -3.60 -16.48 16.08
CA THR A 155 -3.90 -17.75 15.43
C THR A 155 -3.68 -17.61 13.92
N PRO A 156 -2.79 -18.41 13.33
CA PRO A 156 -2.70 -18.46 11.88
C PRO A 156 -4.07 -18.90 11.36
N THR A 157 -4.74 -18.02 10.63
CA THR A 157 -5.93 -18.42 9.88
C THR A 157 -5.46 -19.42 8.85
N THR A 158 -5.71 -20.69 9.10
CA THR A 158 -5.47 -21.74 8.11
C THR A 158 -6.41 -21.45 6.96
N ALA A 159 -5.92 -20.72 5.97
CA ALA A 159 -6.68 -20.47 4.76
C ALA A 159 -6.91 -21.81 4.06
N LEU A 160 -8.17 -22.16 3.89
CA LEU A 160 -8.56 -23.32 3.09
C LEU A 160 -8.39 -22.96 1.62
N TYR A 161 -7.32 -23.46 1.00
CA TYR A 161 -7.12 -23.33 -0.43
C TYR A 161 -7.84 -24.49 -1.15
N ARG A 162 -8.74 -24.15 -2.09
CA ARG A 162 -9.32 -25.11 -3.00
C ARG A 162 -8.51 -25.14 -4.29
N VAL A 163 -7.91 -26.27 -4.57
CA VAL A 163 -7.20 -26.48 -5.84
C VAL A 163 -8.15 -27.14 -6.83
N ARG A 164 -8.38 -26.51 -7.97
CA ARG A 164 -9.12 -27.08 -9.09
C ARG A 164 -8.14 -27.55 -10.16
N LYS A 165 -8.30 -28.77 -10.60
CA LYS A 165 -7.48 -29.34 -11.67
C LYS A 165 -7.87 -28.78 -13.04
N ASN A 166 -9.18 -28.57 -13.26
CA ASN A 166 -9.71 -28.01 -14.49
C ASN A 166 -10.78 -26.94 -14.17
N TRP A 167 -10.79 -25.85 -14.86
CA TRP A 167 -11.80 -24.81 -14.83
C TRP A 167 -12.56 -24.85 -16.16
N PRO A 168 -13.88 -24.76 -16.22
CA PRO A 168 -14.84 -24.37 -15.17
C PRO A 168 -15.60 -25.52 -14.47
N ASP A 169 -15.19 -26.77 -14.61
CA ASP A 169 -15.93 -27.93 -14.11
C ASP A 169 -15.84 -28.04 -12.58
N ALA A 170 -16.97 -27.91 -11.89
CA ALA A 170 -17.07 -28.05 -10.44
C ALA A 170 -16.71 -29.48 -9.96
N ALA A 171 -16.87 -30.50 -10.79
CA ALA A 171 -16.51 -31.88 -10.47
C ALA A 171 -14.99 -32.12 -10.43
N SER A 172 -14.20 -31.16 -10.93
CA SER A 172 -12.73 -31.25 -10.93
C SER A 172 -12.07 -30.85 -9.60
N GLN A 173 -12.83 -30.57 -8.56
CA GLN A 173 -12.27 -30.26 -7.23
C GLN A 173 -11.59 -31.52 -6.66
N LYS A 174 -10.28 -31.44 -6.45
CA LYS A 174 -9.44 -32.56 -5.98
C LYS A 174 -8.99 -32.41 -4.53
N GLY A 175 -9.80 -31.83 -3.68
CA GLY A 175 -9.54 -31.78 -2.25
C GLY A 175 -9.39 -30.39 -1.67
N ALA A 176 -9.47 -30.32 -0.37
CA ALA A 176 -9.20 -29.13 0.44
C ALA A 176 -7.95 -29.40 1.28
N PHE A 177 -7.01 -28.47 1.27
CA PHE A 177 -5.84 -28.54 2.14
C PHE A 177 -6.06 -27.58 3.32
N ARG A 178 -5.73 -28.08 4.49
CA ARG A 178 -5.72 -27.31 5.73
C ARG A 178 -4.34 -26.74 5.99
#